data_1d590ef7b9a791fd0ad892ed34972fd7
#
_entry.id   1d590ef7b9a791fd0ad892ed34972fd7
#
_cell.length_a   1.000
_cell.length_b   1.000
_cell.length_c   1.000
_cell.angle_alpha   90.00
_cell.angle_beta   90.00
_cell.angle_gamma   90.00
#
_symmetry.space_group_name_H-M   'P 1'
#
loop_
_entity.id
_entity.type
_entity.pdbx_description
1 polymer ?
#
loop_
_entity_poly.entity_id
_entity_poly.type
_entity_poly.pdbx_seq_one_letter_code
_entity_poly.pdbx_strand_id
1 'polypeptide(L)'
;MKQFLKILIPIAVTIFFTQPTFGYGPKGYEPSKHQKNHDGKNRGGKGRHGYGRPKGPPADIPAHIKERMSPDGKGINLNGSQIGVKGISIMAETPALKNVVSMALKSNKLGDEGVRIITQSSTFKHLEFLSLWDNEISPAGIKMLARGANFNNLKELNLMQNNLGDEGIVLLVDSSNLFHLTSLDLSANKIGDKGAIAIATSPYLSNLKKLDLFNNQITLKGLEAILQSKTLVSLKNIDFVKNNIDDES
;
A
#
# COMPACT_ATOMS: atom_id res chain seq x y z
N MET A 1 15.32 16.19 -20.60
CA MET A 1 14.41 15.88 -19.49
C MET A 1 13.99 17.08 -18.62
N LYS A 2 14.88 17.81 -17.93
CA LYS A 2 14.47 18.96 -17.05
C LYS A 2 13.77 20.13 -17.77
N GLN A 3 13.96 20.36 -19.04
CA GLN A 3 13.28 21.44 -19.79
C GLN A 3 11.91 21.03 -20.34
N PHE A 4 11.69 19.77 -20.70
CA PHE A 4 10.40 19.26 -21.19
C PHE A 4 9.33 19.22 -20.07
N LEU A 5 9.73 18.88 -18.85
CA LEU A 5 8.81 18.82 -17.70
C LEU A 5 8.19 20.17 -17.33
N LYS A 6 8.86 21.28 -17.64
CA LYS A 6 8.36 22.65 -17.30
C LYS A 6 7.19 23.14 -18.16
N ILE A 7 6.94 22.52 -19.30
CA ILE A 7 5.93 22.99 -20.28
C ILE A 7 4.58 22.28 -20.09
N LEU A 8 4.54 21.14 -19.39
CA LEU A 8 3.37 20.25 -19.35
C LEU A 8 2.60 20.23 -18.03
N ILE A 9 3.02 20.97 -16.99
CA ILE A 9 2.39 20.89 -15.66
C ILE A 9 1.54 22.15 -15.39
N PRO A 10 0.22 22.12 -15.64
CA PRO A 10 -0.69 23.20 -15.23
C PRO A 10 -1.02 23.19 -13.74
N ILE A 11 -0.64 22.17 -12.99
CA ILE A 11 -0.91 22.02 -11.55
C ILE A 11 0.43 21.86 -10.83
N ALA A 12 0.60 22.48 -9.67
CA ALA A 12 1.80 22.35 -8.83
C ALA A 12 1.91 20.95 -8.22
N VAL A 13 2.22 19.96 -9.07
CA VAL A 13 2.53 18.59 -8.62
C VAL A 13 4.01 18.52 -8.25
N THR A 14 4.31 18.14 -7.03
CA THR A 14 5.69 17.88 -6.61
C THR A 14 6.10 16.50 -7.07
N ILE A 15 6.99 16.43 -8.07
CA ILE A 15 7.57 15.18 -8.55
C ILE A 15 8.81 14.90 -7.71
N PHE A 16 8.81 13.82 -6.96
CA PHE A 16 9.97 13.37 -6.20
C PHE A 16 10.86 12.48 -7.07
N PHE A 17 12.12 12.89 -7.24
CA PHE A 17 13.19 12.07 -7.80
C PHE A 17 14.07 11.44 -6.71
N THR A 18 13.72 11.63 -5.45
CA THR A 18 14.38 11.04 -4.28
C THR A 18 13.31 10.35 -3.45
N GLN A 19 13.62 9.19 -2.88
CA GLN A 19 12.64 8.42 -2.10
C GLN A 19 11.95 9.30 -1.05
N PRO A 20 10.66 9.60 -1.18
CA PRO A 20 9.89 10.13 -0.07
C PRO A 20 9.74 9.01 0.96
N THR A 21 10.08 9.29 2.20
CA THR A 21 9.67 8.43 3.31
C THR A 21 8.16 8.59 3.47
N PHE A 22 7.37 7.71 2.85
CA PHE A 22 5.98 7.58 3.23
C PHE A 22 5.93 7.20 4.70
N GLY A 23 5.44 8.10 5.53
CA GLY A 23 5.18 7.81 6.94
C GLY A 23 4.00 6.82 7.02
N TYR A 24 4.30 5.55 7.17
CA TYR A 24 3.31 4.49 7.24
C TYR A 24 2.70 4.44 8.64
N GLY A 25 1.55 5.05 8.80
CA GLY A 25 0.74 4.96 10.01
C GLY A 25 -0.09 6.21 10.28
N PRO A 26 -1.21 6.10 10.99
CA PRO A 26 -2.00 7.26 11.43
C PRO A 26 -1.15 8.16 12.35
N LYS A 27 -1.44 9.47 12.34
CA LYS A 27 -0.80 10.43 13.26
C LYS A 27 -0.90 9.91 14.70
N GLY A 28 0.24 9.64 15.32
CA GLY A 28 0.34 9.05 16.68
C GLY A 28 0.94 7.65 16.72
N TYR A 29 1.14 6.99 15.58
CA TYR A 29 1.88 5.74 15.50
C TYR A 29 3.35 6.05 15.16
N GLU A 30 4.20 6.24 16.18
CA GLU A 30 5.65 6.19 15.98
C GLU A 30 6.05 4.72 15.77
N PRO A 31 6.67 4.36 14.62
CA PRO A 31 7.29 3.06 14.49
C PRO A 31 8.35 2.95 15.60
N SER A 32 8.31 1.87 16.37
CA SER A 32 9.28 1.61 17.43
C SER A 32 10.69 1.95 16.93
N LYS A 33 11.48 2.69 17.72
CA LYS A 33 12.81 3.27 17.42
C LYS A 33 13.91 2.27 16.99
N HIS A 34 13.56 1.13 16.42
CA HIS A 34 14.45 0.03 16.04
C HIS A 34 14.66 -0.12 14.52
N GLN A 35 14.17 0.81 13.67
CA GLN A 35 14.58 0.84 12.26
C GLN A 35 15.59 1.98 12.02
N LYS A 36 16.81 1.82 12.50
CA LYS A 36 17.99 2.59 12.04
C LYS A 36 18.65 1.84 10.88
N ASN A 37 18.61 2.51 9.73
CA ASN A 37 19.62 2.59 8.67
C ASN A 37 20.28 1.29 8.16
N HIS A 38 19.93 0.93 6.93
CA HIS A 38 20.80 0.19 6.02
C HIS A 38 21.83 1.14 5.38
N ASP A 39 22.76 1.66 6.16
CA ASP A 39 24.02 2.15 5.62
C ASP A 39 25.10 1.10 5.88
N GLY A 40 25.54 0.48 4.76
CA GLY A 40 26.61 -0.51 4.80
C GLY A 40 27.92 0.09 5.32
N LYS A 41 28.26 -0.15 6.57
CA LYS A 41 29.65 -0.16 7.06
C LYS A 41 29.79 -1.20 8.16
N ASN A 42 30.48 -2.25 7.79
CA ASN A 42 30.99 -3.32 8.64
C ASN A 42 31.91 -2.71 9.70
N ARG A 43 31.54 -2.78 10.98
CA ARG A 43 32.49 -2.64 12.11
C ARG A 43 32.21 -3.75 13.09
N GLY A 44 33.23 -4.62 13.22
CA GLY A 44 33.24 -5.69 14.17
C GLY A 44 33.04 -5.20 15.61
N GLY A 45 32.11 -5.81 16.30
CA GLY A 45 31.80 -5.58 17.71
C GLY A 45 31.15 -6.82 18.30
N LYS A 46 31.83 -7.42 19.28
CA LYS A 46 31.46 -8.64 20.01
C LYS A 46 30.06 -8.54 20.64
N GLY A 47 29.27 -9.60 20.49
CA GLY A 47 28.32 -10.08 21.48
C GLY A 47 27.11 -9.19 21.77
N ARG A 48 26.05 -9.26 20.91
CA ARG A 48 24.68 -9.03 21.34
C ARG A 48 23.87 -10.26 20.93
N HIS A 49 23.26 -10.89 21.90
CA HIS A 49 22.27 -11.95 21.69
C HIS A 49 21.18 -11.38 20.77
N GLY A 50 21.29 -11.63 19.47
CA GLY A 50 20.21 -11.40 18.54
C GLY A 50 19.09 -12.36 18.89
N TYR A 51 18.01 -11.85 19.46
CA TYR A 51 16.74 -12.55 19.40
C TYR A 51 16.42 -12.72 17.91
N GLY A 52 16.78 -13.86 17.34
CA GLY A 52 16.38 -14.23 15.99
C GLY A 52 14.87 -14.10 15.91
N ARG A 53 14.36 -13.36 14.92
CA ARG A 53 12.92 -13.33 14.65
C ARG A 53 12.44 -14.78 14.58
N PRO A 54 11.36 -15.16 15.26
CA PRO A 54 10.82 -16.51 15.18
C PRO A 54 10.64 -16.87 13.69
N LYS A 55 11.17 -18.01 13.27
CA LYS A 55 11.04 -18.51 11.90
C LYS A 55 9.64 -19.15 11.76
N GLY A 56 8.60 -18.33 11.67
CA GLY A 56 7.24 -18.87 11.49
C GLY A 56 6.16 -17.97 12.11
N PRO A 57 4.89 -18.39 11.96
CA PRO A 57 3.76 -17.68 12.56
C PRO A 57 3.82 -17.77 14.10
N PRO A 58 3.18 -16.82 14.81
CA PRO A 58 3.06 -16.85 16.26
C PRO A 58 2.41 -18.15 16.73
N ALA A 59 2.90 -18.73 17.82
CA ALA A 59 2.31 -19.94 18.40
C ALA A 59 0.87 -19.68 18.93
N ASP A 60 0.65 -18.50 19.51
CA ASP A 60 -0.66 -18.03 19.97
C ASP A 60 -1.02 -16.74 19.19
N ILE A 61 -1.82 -16.90 18.14
CA ILE A 61 -2.25 -15.79 17.29
C ILE A 61 -3.16 -14.82 18.05
N PRO A 62 -4.17 -15.24 18.83
CA PRO A 62 -4.99 -14.34 19.65
C PRO A 62 -4.20 -13.47 20.61
N ALA A 63 -3.27 -14.05 21.35
CA ALA A 63 -2.39 -13.30 22.26
C ALA A 63 -1.53 -12.28 21.47
N HIS A 64 -0.95 -12.70 20.34
CA HIS A 64 -0.14 -11.84 19.50
C HIS A 64 -0.96 -10.67 18.92
N ILE A 65 -2.21 -10.89 18.50
CA ILE A 65 -3.11 -9.82 18.05
C ILE A 65 -3.30 -8.78 19.16
N LYS A 66 -3.60 -9.24 20.38
CA LYS A 66 -3.81 -8.36 21.54
C LYS A 66 -2.58 -7.51 21.86
N GLU A 67 -1.39 -8.08 21.81
CA GLU A 67 -0.13 -7.36 22.04
C GLU A 67 0.18 -6.30 20.99
N ARG A 68 -0.35 -6.46 19.77
CA ARG A 68 -0.09 -5.61 18.62
C ARG A 68 -1.15 -4.57 18.36
N MET A 69 -2.18 -4.53 19.16
CA MET A 69 -3.19 -3.46 19.14
C MET A 69 -2.65 -2.19 19.76
N SER A 70 -3.06 -1.05 19.20
CA SER A 70 -2.83 0.25 19.85
C SER A 70 -3.58 0.37 21.17
N PRO A 71 -3.12 1.20 22.12
CA PRO A 71 -3.78 1.37 23.43
C PRO A 71 -5.24 1.83 23.34
N ASP A 72 -5.59 2.57 22.29
CA ASP A 72 -6.95 3.07 22.04
C ASP A 72 -7.85 2.05 21.31
N GLY A 73 -7.31 0.87 20.98
CA GLY A 73 -8.00 -0.20 20.24
C GLY A 73 -8.33 0.09 18.79
N LYS A 74 -7.85 1.23 18.23
CA LYS A 74 -8.18 1.67 16.85
C LYS A 74 -7.16 1.25 15.82
N GLY A 75 -5.98 0.83 16.23
CA GLY A 75 -4.91 0.40 15.33
C GLY A 75 -4.41 -0.99 15.64
N ILE A 76 -3.97 -1.72 14.61
CA ILE A 76 -3.25 -2.98 14.78
C ILE A 76 -2.07 -3.04 13.82
N ASN A 77 -0.90 -3.45 14.33
CA ASN A 77 0.32 -3.62 13.54
C ASN A 77 0.87 -5.03 13.66
N LEU A 78 0.63 -5.81 12.64
CA LEU A 78 1.11 -7.19 12.49
C LEU A 78 2.17 -7.33 11.38
N ASN A 79 2.88 -6.25 11.05
CA ASN A 79 3.94 -6.29 10.03
C ASN A 79 4.96 -7.38 10.32
N GLY A 80 5.22 -8.28 9.33
CA GLY A 80 6.19 -9.36 9.43
C GLY A 80 5.83 -10.46 10.42
N SER A 81 4.58 -10.53 10.87
CA SER A 81 4.12 -11.52 11.85
C SER A 81 3.85 -12.91 11.25
N GLN A 82 3.84 -13.02 9.92
CA GLN A 82 3.61 -14.28 9.19
C GLN A 82 2.31 -15.01 9.60
N ILE A 83 1.27 -14.24 9.91
CA ILE A 83 0.00 -14.81 10.40
C ILE A 83 -0.74 -15.64 9.35
N GLY A 84 -0.48 -15.37 8.06
CA GLY A 84 -1.11 -16.06 6.94
C GLY A 84 -2.64 -15.95 6.92
N VAL A 85 -3.25 -16.78 6.10
CA VAL A 85 -4.72 -16.87 5.97
C VAL A 85 -5.38 -17.25 7.29
N LYS A 86 -4.77 -18.16 8.05
CA LYS A 86 -5.29 -18.58 9.36
C LYS A 86 -5.39 -17.41 10.34
N GLY A 87 -4.35 -16.57 10.40
CA GLY A 87 -4.35 -15.42 11.30
C GLY A 87 -5.41 -14.38 10.93
N ILE A 88 -5.56 -14.09 9.65
CA ILE A 88 -6.58 -13.11 9.20
C ILE A 88 -8.00 -13.66 9.41
N SER A 89 -8.24 -14.99 9.31
CA SER A 89 -9.52 -15.61 9.66
C SER A 89 -9.85 -15.39 11.14
N ILE A 90 -8.88 -15.61 12.03
CA ILE A 90 -9.06 -15.37 13.47
C ILE A 90 -9.36 -13.87 13.72
N MET A 91 -8.64 -12.96 13.06
CA MET A 91 -8.88 -11.53 13.19
C MET A 91 -10.30 -11.14 12.75
N ALA A 92 -10.79 -11.73 11.66
CA ALA A 92 -12.12 -11.46 11.11
C ALA A 92 -13.24 -11.81 12.09
N GLU A 93 -13.01 -12.78 12.98
CA GLU A 93 -13.95 -13.26 14.00
C GLU A 93 -13.70 -12.62 15.39
N THR A 94 -12.65 -11.80 15.54
CA THR A 94 -12.27 -11.20 16.83
C THR A 94 -13.10 -9.95 17.13
N PRO A 95 -14.01 -9.95 18.11
CA PRO A 95 -14.90 -8.81 18.39
C PRO A 95 -14.16 -7.53 18.80
N ALA A 96 -13.00 -7.66 19.44
CA ALA A 96 -12.17 -6.53 19.84
C ALA A 96 -11.67 -5.69 18.65
N LEU A 97 -11.66 -6.24 17.43
CA LEU A 97 -11.21 -5.55 16.21
C LEU A 97 -12.32 -4.78 15.48
N LYS A 98 -13.56 -4.81 15.94
CA LYS A 98 -14.70 -4.15 15.27
C LYS A 98 -14.55 -2.64 15.13
N ASN A 99 -13.77 -2.00 15.99
CA ASN A 99 -13.54 -0.56 15.97
C ASN A 99 -12.18 -0.17 15.37
N VAL A 100 -11.46 -1.14 14.78
CA VAL A 100 -10.17 -0.88 14.15
C VAL A 100 -10.37 -0.05 12.89
N VAL A 101 -9.66 1.07 12.81
CA VAL A 101 -9.63 1.97 11.66
C VAL A 101 -8.31 1.92 10.90
N SER A 102 -7.26 1.35 11.52
CA SER A 102 -5.92 1.24 10.94
C SER A 102 -5.38 -0.18 11.08
N MET A 103 -5.02 -0.79 9.94
CA MET A 103 -4.51 -2.17 9.90
C MET A 103 -3.25 -2.26 9.04
N ALA A 104 -2.12 -2.61 9.66
CA ALA A 104 -0.84 -2.83 8.99
C ALA A 104 -0.48 -4.33 8.99
N LEU A 105 -0.45 -4.91 7.79
CA LEU A 105 -0.29 -6.35 7.54
C LEU A 105 0.87 -6.68 6.60
N LYS A 106 1.93 -5.83 6.54
CA LYS A 106 3.08 -6.07 5.66
C LYS A 106 3.67 -7.48 5.88
N SER A 107 4.04 -8.16 4.78
CA SER A 107 4.78 -9.44 4.78
C SER A 107 4.13 -10.54 5.63
N ASN A 108 2.84 -10.79 5.40
CA ASN A 108 2.07 -11.80 6.12
C ASN A 108 1.65 -13.00 5.26
N LYS A 109 2.01 -13.05 3.98
CA LYS A 109 1.66 -14.14 3.05
C LYS A 109 0.14 -14.39 3.00
N LEU A 110 -0.63 -13.33 2.88
CA LEU A 110 -2.09 -13.40 2.89
C LEU A 110 -2.66 -13.95 1.58
N GLY A 111 -2.00 -13.67 0.46
CA GLY A 111 -2.49 -14.02 -0.87
C GLY A 111 -3.88 -13.46 -1.15
N ASP A 112 -4.49 -13.93 -2.22
CA ASP A 112 -5.84 -13.53 -2.62
C ASP A 112 -6.91 -13.98 -1.62
N GLU A 113 -6.69 -15.12 -0.97
CA GLU A 113 -7.62 -15.66 0.04
C GLU A 113 -7.68 -14.77 1.29
N GLY A 114 -6.52 -14.24 1.75
CA GLY A 114 -6.51 -13.27 2.84
C GLY A 114 -7.28 -12.00 2.50
N VAL A 115 -7.13 -11.50 1.26
CA VAL A 115 -7.91 -10.35 0.76
C VAL A 115 -9.40 -10.68 0.77
N ARG A 116 -9.80 -11.87 0.31
CA ARG A 116 -11.20 -12.30 0.33
C ARG A 116 -11.81 -12.24 1.73
N ILE A 117 -11.09 -12.74 2.74
CA ILE A 117 -11.54 -12.71 4.13
C ILE A 117 -11.69 -11.29 4.63
N ILE A 118 -10.70 -10.41 4.37
CA ILE A 118 -10.75 -9.00 4.78
C ILE A 118 -11.97 -8.31 4.16
N THR A 119 -12.24 -8.54 2.88
CA THR A 119 -13.33 -7.88 2.14
C THR A 119 -14.72 -8.33 2.57
N GLN A 120 -14.86 -9.58 3.03
CA GLN A 120 -16.13 -10.17 3.44
C GLN A 120 -16.45 -10.00 4.93
N SER A 121 -15.45 -9.67 5.75
CA SER A 121 -15.64 -9.56 7.20
C SER A 121 -16.29 -8.24 7.62
N SER A 122 -17.40 -8.32 8.34
CA SER A 122 -18.02 -7.14 8.95
C SER A 122 -17.16 -6.49 10.05
N THR A 123 -16.12 -7.17 10.52
CA THR A 123 -15.18 -6.67 11.54
C THR A 123 -14.36 -5.49 11.01
N PHE A 124 -14.05 -5.45 9.71
CA PHE A 124 -13.14 -4.47 9.11
C PHE A 124 -13.85 -3.32 8.36
N LYS A 125 -15.13 -3.12 8.57
CA LYS A 125 -15.95 -2.11 7.84
C LYS A 125 -15.60 -0.65 8.15
N HIS A 126 -14.80 -0.40 9.17
CA HIS A 126 -14.41 0.96 9.58
C HIS A 126 -12.99 1.33 9.20
N LEU A 127 -12.31 0.52 8.38
CA LEU A 127 -10.93 0.79 7.97
C LEU A 127 -10.84 2.09 7.17
N GLU A 128 -9.94 2.96 7.63
CA GLU A 128 -9.49 4.17 6.95
C GLU A 128 -8.07 4.01 6.39
N PHE A 129 -7.25 3.17 7.03
CA PHE A 129 -5.90 2.81 6.61
C PHE A 129 -5.77 1.30 6.50
N LEU A 130 -5.29 0.82 5.35
CA LEU A 130 -4.98 -0.60 5.12
C LEU A 130 -3.63 -0.74 4.40
N SER A 131 -2.69 -1.43 5.03
CA SER A 131 -1.44 -1.84 4.40
C SER A 131 -1.42 -3.35 4.16
N LEU A 132 -1.35 -3.72 2.90
CA LEU A 132 -1.20 -5.08 2.38
C LEU A 132 0.14 -5.25 1.64
N TRP A 133 1.15 -4.46 1.99
CA TRP A 133 2.47 -4.51 1.39
C TRP A 133 3.07 -5.92 1.50
N ASP A 134 3.64 -6.45 0.40
CA ASP A 134 4.35 -7.73 0.33
C ASP A 134 3.50 -8.90 0.87
N ASN A 135 2.38 -9.15 0.20
CA ASN A 135 1.43 -10.20 0.59
C ASN A 135 1.08 -11.17 -0.52
N GLU A 136 1.82 -11.19 -1.63
CA GLU A 136 1.61 -12.15 -2.73
C GLU A 136 0.22 -12.00 -3.39
N ILE A 137 -0.34 -10.77 -3.39
CA ILE A 137 -1.66 -10.49 -3.96
C ILE A 137 -1.56 -10.41 -5.48
N SER A 138 -2.47 -11.10 -6.17
CA SER A 138 -2.61 -11.12 -7.63
C SER A 138 -3.76 -10.23 -8.12
N PRO A 139 -3.98 -10.08 -9.44
CA PRO A 139 -5.17 -9.41 -9.98
C PRO A 139 -6.49 -10.02 -9.49
N ALA A 140 -6.52 -11.34 -9.18
CA ALA A 140 -7.72 -11.98 -8.63
C ALA A 140 -8.05 -11.46 -7.22
N GLY A 141 -7.05 -11.29 -6.36
CA GLY A 141 -7.24 -10.66 -5.04
C GLY A 141 -7.69 -9.21 -5.16
N ILE A 142 -7.12 -8.44 -6.11
CA ILE A 142 -7.56 -7.06 -6.36
C ILE A 142 -9.01 -6.99 -6.84
N LYS A 143 -9.46 -7.94 -7.66
CA LYS A 143 -10.87 -8.01 -8.06
C LYS A 143 -11.80 -8.18 -6.86
N MET A 144 -11.39 -8.95 -5.85
CA MET A 144 -12.15 -9.10 -4.60
C MET A 144 -12.13 -7.80 -3.80
N LEU A 145 -10.97 -7.15 -3.67
CA LEU A 145 -10.82 -5.88 -2.98
C LEU A 145 -11.69 -4.79 -3.61
N ALA A 146 -11.67 -4.65 -4.92
CA ALA A 146 -12.43 -3.66 -5.66
C ALA A 146 -13.96 -3.81 -5.49
N ARG A 147 -14.44 -5.03 -5.28
CA ARG A 147 -15.86 -5.35 -5.09
C ARG A 147 -16.31 -5.38 -3.62
N GLY A 148 -15.37 -5.32 -2.69
CA GLY A 148 -15.65 -5.44 -1.27
C GLY A 148 -16.35 -4.19 -0.72
N ALA A 149 -17.53 -4.33 -0.13
CA ALA A 149 -18.31 -3.21 0.40
C ALA A 149 -17.69 -2.54 1.64
N ASN A 150 -16.65 -3.14 2.22
CA ASN A 150 -16.06 -2.68 3.50
C ASN A 150 -15.10 -1.49 3.38
N PHE A 151 -14.78 -1.03 2.17
CA PHE A 151 -13.70 -0.05 1.97
C PHE A 151 -14.17 1.35 1.61
N ASN A 152 -15.47 1.65 1.75
CA ASN A 152 -16.02 2.98 1.47
C ASN A 152 -15.43 4.09 2.35
N ASN A 153 -14.81 3.76 3.47
CA ASN A 153 -14.16 4.72 4.37
C ASN A 153 -12.63 4.81 4.15
N LEU A 154 -12.08 4.02 3.22
CA LEU A 154 -10.64 3.91 3.06
C LEU A 154 -10.05 5.20 2.51
N LYS A 155 -9.09 5.76 3.24
CA LYS A 155 -8.35 6.99 2.92
C LYS A 155 -6.94 6.69 2.43
N GLU A 156 -6.34 5.63 2.94
CA GLU A 156 -4.97 5.24 2.59
C GLU A 156 -4.89 3.73 2.33
N LEU A 157 -4.40 3.37 1.15
CA LEU A 157 -4.20 1.98 0.73
C LEU A 157 -2.75 1.78 0.28
N ASN A 158 -2.07 0.82 0.92
CA ASN A 158 -0.75 0.41 0.51
C ASN A 158 -0.78 -1.03 -0.03
N LEU A 159 -0.46 -1.17 -1.30
CA LEU A 159 -0.36 -2.42 -2.05
C LEU A 159 1.07 -2.67 -2.56
N MET A 160 2.07 -1.96 -2.03
CA MET A 160 3.47 -2.08 -2.45
C MET A 160 3.92 -3.54 -2.51
N GLN A 161 4.75 -3.87 -3.50
CA GLN A 161 5.42 -5.16 -3.65
C GLN A 161 4.44 -6.35 -3.63
N ASN A 162 3.44 -6.28 -4.51
CA ASN A 162 2.56 -7.39 -4.86
C ASN A 162 2.74 -7.75 -6.34
N ASN A 163 1.86 -8.53 -6.92
CA ASN A 163 1.96 -8.95 -8.32
C ASN A 163 0.73 -8.49 -9.12
N LEU A 164 0.46 -7.18 -9.09
CA LEU A 164 -0.79 -6.64 -9.63
C LEU A 164 -0.79 -6.52 -11.16
N GLY A 165 0.32 -6.06 -11.74
CA GLY A 165 0.40 -5.74 -13.16
C GLY A 165 -0.66 -4.73 -13.61
N ASP A 166 -0.76 -4.52 -14.91
CA ASP A 166 -1.77 -3.64 -15.50
C ASP A 166 -3.20 -4.15 -15.27
N GLU A 167 -3.39 -5.47 -15.32
CA GLU A 167 -4.70 -6.10 -15.11
C GLU A 167 -5.26 -5.78 -13.72
N GLY A 168 -4.44 -5.96 -12.67
CA GLY A 168 -4.85 -5.64 -11.30
C GLY A 168 -5.18 -4.17 -11.12
N ILE A 169 -4.41 -3.27 -11.76
CA ILE A 169 -4.66 -1.83 -11.68
C ILE A 169 -5.97 -1.45 -12.37
N VAL A 170 -6.24 -1.96 -13.57
CA VAL A 170 -7.52 -1.71 -14.26
C VAL A 170 -8.71 -2.11 -13.39
N LEU A 171 -8.62 -3.29 -12.74
CA LEU A 171 -9.67 -3.76 -11.84
C LEU A 171 -9.81 -2.90 -10.57
N LEU A 172 -8.68 -2.43 -10.01
CA LEU A 172 -8.67 -1.61 -8.81
C LEU A 172 -9.33 -0.27 -9.03
N VAL A 173 -8.90 0.45 -10.06
CA VAL A 173 -9.28 1.85 -10.28
C VAL A 173 -10.69 2.03 -10.88
N ASP A 174 -11.34 0.94 -11.25
CA ASP A 174 -12.77 0.90 -11.63
C ASP A 174 -13.71 0.77 -10.41
N SER A 175 -13.17 0.82 -9.20
CA SER A 175 -13.93 0.66 -7.97
C SER A 175 -14.39 1.99 -7.38
N SER A 176 -15.70 2.16 -7.22
CA SER A 176 -16.28 3.30 -6.51
C SER A 176 -15.89 3.39 -5.03
N ASN A 177 -15.43 2.29 -4.44
CA ASN A 177 -14.93 2.24 -3.05
C ASN A 177 -13.68 3.10 -2.85
N LEU A 178 -12.98 3.50 -3.93
CA LEU A 178 -11.79 4.33 -3.87
C LEU A 178 -12.08 5.85 -3.83
N PHE A 179 -13.35 6.24 -3.88
CA PHE A 179 -13.72 7.66 -3.96
C PHE A 179 -13.17 8.52 -2.81
N HIS A 180 -13.02 7.94 -1.62
CA HIS A 180 -12.48 8.65 -0.46
C HIS A 180 -10.95 8.51 -0.31
N LEU A 181 -10.29 7.81 -1.24
CA LEU A 181 -8.86 7.55 -1.15
C LEU A 181 -8.06 8.84 -1.39
N THR A 182 -7.15 9.13 -0.47
CA THR A 182 -6.25 10.29 -0.54
C THR A 182 -4.79 9.89 -0.72
N SER A 183 -4.44 8.64 -0.45
CA SER A 183 -3.08 8.10 -0.61
C SER A 183 -3.15 6.67 -1.14
N LEU A 184 -2.41 6.40 -2.22
CA LEU A 184 -2.30 5.10 -2.86
C LEU A 184 -0.84 4.78 -3.15
N ASP A 185 -0.36 3.68 -2.58
CA ASP A 185 0.98 3.16 -2.84
C ASP A 185 0.88 1.87 -3.67
N LEU A 186 1.37 1.95 -4.89
CA LEU A 186 1.43 0.87 -5.89
C LEU A 186 2.86 0.50 -6.28
N SER A 187 3.84 0.89 -5.46
CA SER A 187 5.25 0.66 -5.71
C SER A 187 5.55 -0.83 -5.95
N ALA A 188 6.47 -1.12 -6.86
CA ALA A 188 6.97 -2.47 -7.13
C ALA A 188 5.86 -3.49 -7.49
N ASN A 189 4.99 -3.15 -8.43
CA ASN A 189 3.87 -3.99 -8.84
C ASN A 189 3.87 -4.39 -10.32
N LYS A 190 4.95 -4.13 -11.07
CA LYS A 190 5.07 -4.43 -12.51
C LYS A 190 4.02 -3.72 -13.38
N ILE A 191 3.65 -2.51 -13.00
CA ILE A 191 2.66 -1.69 -13.70
C ILE A 191 3.32 -1.05 -14.91
N GLY A 192 2.70 -1.21 -16.08
CA GLY A 192 3.10 -0.55 -17.33
C GLY A 192 2.20 0.64 -17.65
N ASP A 193 2.27 1.08 -18.92
CA ASP A 193 1.51 2.24 -19.39
C ASP A 193 0.00 2.02 -19.38
N LYS A 194 -0.45 0.79 -19.64
CA LYS A 194 -1.89 0.48 -19.59
C LYS A 194 -2.46 0.72 -18.19
N GLY A 195 -1.75 0.30 -17.14
CA GLY A 195 -2.14 0.57 -15.76
C GLY A 195 -2.08 2.05 -15.41
N ALA A 196 -1.02 2.75 -15.84
CA ALA A 196 -0.87 4.18 -15.64
C ALA A 196 -2.00 4.99 -16.30
N ILE A 197 -2.38 4.65 -17.54
CA ILE A 197 -3.51 5.26 -18.24
C ILE A 197 -4.83 4.99 -17.51
N ALA A 198 -5.04 3.78 -17.00
CA ALA A 198 -6.23 3.45 -16.23
C ALA A 198 -6.33 4.29 -14.94
N ILE A 199 -5.22 4.49 -14.23
CA ILE A 199 -5.15 5.41 -13.08
C ILE A 199 -5.53 6.83 -13.51
N ALA A 200 -4.94 7.31 -14.60
CA ALA A 200 -5.12 8.67 -15.12
C ALA A 200 -6.55 8.98 -15.54
N THR A 201 -7.33 7.97 -15.89
CA THR A 201 -8.70 8.11 -16.41
C THR A 201 -9.78 7.67 -15.44
N SER A 202 -9.42 7.18 -14.26
CA SER A 202 -10.37 6.72 -13.24
C SER A 202 -11.23 7.87 -12.70
N PRO A 203 -12.56 7.76 -12.73
CA PRO A 203 -13.44 8.77 -12.15
C PRO A 203 -13.45 8.73 -10.60
N TYR A 204 -12.94 7.66 -10.01
CA TYR A 204 -13.00 7.42 -8.58
C TYR A 204 -11.77 7.90 -7.81
N LEU A 205 -10.73 8.40 -8.49
CA LEU A 205 -9.48 8.87 -7.86
C LEU A 205 -9.36 10.40 -7.78
N SER A 206 -10.47 11.13 -7.92
CA SER A 206 -10.47 12.60 -7.91
C SER A 206 -9.99 13.23 -6.59
N ASN A 207 -10.11 12.51 -5.48
CA ASN A 207 -9.64 12.94 -4.16
C ASN A 207 -8.19 12.53 -3.85
N LEU A 208 -7.54 11.78 -4.75
CA LEU A 208 -6.18 11.27 -4.52
C LEU A 208 -5.17 12.42 -4.47
N LYS A 209 -4.41 12.51 -3.37
CA LYS A 209 -3.39 13.53 -3.12
C LYS A 209 -1.96 13.01 -3.27
N LYS A 210 -1.78 11.71 -2.99
CA LYS A 210 -0.47 11.04 -3.06
C LYS A 210 -0.60 9.75 -3.85
N LEU A 211 0.27 9.58 -4.85
CA LEU A 211 0.37 8.37 -5.67
C LEU A 211 1.83 7.93 -5.71
N ASP A 212 2.11 6.70 -5.28
CA ASP A 212 3.44 6.12 -5.38
C ASP A 212 3.45 5.01 -6.44
N LEU A 213 4.26 5.21 -7.47
CA LEU A 213 4.49 4.31 -8.59
C LEU A 213 5.97 3.88 -8.71
N PHE A 214 6.75 4.04 -7.62
CA PHE A 214 8.15 3.67 -7.58
C PHE A 214 8.38 2.23 -8.04
N ASN A 215 9.45 2.00 -8.82
CA ASN A 215 9.88 0.68 -9.24
C ASN A 215 8.78 -0.13 -9.96
N ASN A 216 8.25 0.45 -11.03
CA ASN A 216 7.32 -0.17 -11.97
C ASN A 216 7.90 -0.18 -13.40
N GLN A 217 7.10 -0.39 -14.44
CA GLN A 217 7.51 -0.53 -15.83
C GLN A 217 6.89 0.57 -16.72
N ILE A 218 6.58 1.73 -16.13
CA ILE A 218 5.91 2.84 -16.80
C ILE A 218 6.91 3.57 -17.68
N THR A 219 6.55 3.85 -18.96
CA THR A 219 7.33 4.66 -19.88
C THR A 219 6.88 6.13 -19.84
N LEU A 220 7.50 6.98 -20.67
CA LEU A 220 7.09 8.38 -20.84
C LEU A 220 5.61 8.50 -21.19
N LYS A 221 5.06 7.58 -21.98
CA LYS A 221 3.64 7.55 -22.36
C LYS A 221 2.70 7.43 -21.16
N GLY A 222 2.99 6.54 -20.23
CA GLY A 222 2.19 6.38 -19.00
C GLY A 222 2.33 7.57 -18.07
N LEU A 223 3.56 8.11 -17.93
CA LEU A 223 3.80 9.33 -17.15
C LEU A 223 3.02 10.51 -17.72
N GLU A 224 3.06 10.76 -19.01
CA GLU A 224 2.31 11.84 -19.65
C GLU A 224 0.79 11.70 -19.42
N ALA A 225 0.25 10.49 -19.52
CA ALA A 225 -1.16 10.26 -19.24
C ALA A 225 -1.55 10.69 -17.83
N ILE A 226 -0.73 10.40 -16.82
CA ILE A 226 -0.99 10.83 -15.44
C ILE A 226 -0.86 12.34 -15.27
N LEU A 227 0.20 12.95 -15.82
CA LEU A 227 0.43 14.39 -15.72
C LEU A 227 -0.65 15.22 -16.44
N GLN A 228 -1.26 14.69 -17.50
CA GLN A 228 -2.33 15.31 -18.27
C GLN A 228 -3.73 14.89 -17.80
N SER A 229 -3.83 14.12 -16.73
CA SER A 229 -5.09 13.61 -16.22
C SER A 229 -6.07 14.73 -15.86
N LYS A 230 -7.31 14.58 -16.32
CA LYS A 230 -8.42 15.47 -15.97
C LYS A 230 -9.22 14.96 -14.76
N THR A 231 -8.93 13.76 -14.29
CA THR A 231 -9.62 13.13 -13.14
C THR A 231 -8.81 13.23 -11.86
N LEU A 232 -7.48 13.23 -11.92
CA LEU A 232 -6.60 13.33 -10.74
C LEU A 232 -6.42 14.78 -10.26
N VAL A 233 -7.52 15.51 -10.14
CA VAL A 233 -7.53 16.97 -9.88
C VAL A 233 -6.97 17.36 -8.51
N SER A 234 -6.92 16.45 -7.55
CA SER A 234 -6.40 16.70 -6.20
C SER A 234 -4.94 16.26 -6.02
N LEU A 235 -4.32 15.64 -7.06
CA LEU A 235 -2.99 15.06 -6.95
C LEU A 235 -1.92 16.12 -6.69
N LYS A 236 -1.12 15.93 -5.62
CA LYS A 236 -0.07 16.85 -5.20
C LYS A 236 1.32 16.24 -5.24
N ASN A 237 1.40 14.95 -4.92
CA ASN A 237 2.67 14.25 -4.80
C ASN A 237 2.60 12.96 -5.61
N ILE A 238 3.63 12.74 -6.42
CA ILE A 238 3.77 11.53 -7.20
C ILE A 238 5.23 11.07 -7.20
N ASP A 239 5.47 9.77 -7.08
CA ASP A 239 6.79 9.15 -7.22
C ASP A 239 6.81 8.21 -8.43
N PHE A 240 7.73 8.46 -9.38
CA PHE A 240 7.98 7.65 -10.57
C PHE A 240 9.40 7.07 -10.62
N VAL A 241 10.16 7.19 -9.56
CA VAL A 241 11.56 6.72 -9.54
C VAL A 241 11.62 5.23 -9.87
N LYS A 242 12.64 4.81 -10.62
CA LYS A 242 12.82 3.42 -11.11
C LYS A 242 11.69 2.92 -12.02
N ASN A 243 11.25 3.74 -12.94
CA ASN A 243 10.43 3.36 -14.07
C ASN A 243 11.23 3.52 -15.38
N ASN A 244 10.67 3.09 -16.50
CA ASN A 244 11.33 3.08 -17.83
C ASN A 244 11.13 4.41 -18.58
N ILE A 245 11.26 5.54 -17.89
CA ILE A 245 10.89 6.87 -18.43
C ILE A 245 11.92 7.39 -19.43
N ASP A 246 13.17 6.93 -19.35
CA ASP A 246 14.26 7.34 -20.23
C ASP A 246 14.37 6.44 -21.48
N ASP A 247 13.63 5.35 -21.58
CA ASP A 247 13.60 4.48 -22.74
C ASP A 247 12.65 5.05 -23.80
N GLU A 248 13.22 5.76 -24.78
CA GLU A 248 12.54 6.07 -26.04
C GLU A 248 12.32 4.75 -26.82
N SER A 249 11.16 4.13 -26.69
CA SER A 249 10.74 2.96 -27.48
C SER A 249 9.78 3.34 -28.59
#